data_1b295ae3b72c3e2f3f6734de798223d6
#
_entry.id   1b295ae3b72c3e2f3f6734de798223d6
#
_cell.length_a   1.000
_cell.length_b   1.000
_cell.length_c   1.000
_cell.angle_alpha   90.00
_cell.angle_beta   90.00
_cell.angle_gamma   90.00
#
_symmetry.space_group_name_H-M   'P 1'
#
loop_
_entity.id
_entity.type
_entity.pdbx_description
1 polymer ?
#
loop_
_entity_poly.entity_id
_entity_poly.type
_entity_poly.pdbx_seq_one_letter_code
_entity_poly.pdbx_strand_id
1 'polypeptide(L)'
;MKKNILLIFITLVSNLFSQWNPNSAFNTGVVIQPKSQQNIHAISDTKKGCVITWDDNRNIVTNSTDIYAQRIKSNGFSKWATNGIPICTEIGIQKSNNITSGGVDGSSIITWEDGRSGNYDIYAQKIDSSGNVLWGTNGLLVCNRVTNQKNPKIVSDDAGGAIIVWEDSASFYFDVYAQRISAAGIVQWLANGVSICNAPNQQQNPTLDIDGLGGAILTWQDKRSNVDYDIYAQKINSSGVVGWAVNGIIVCNAVNTQSNPRIEPDGTNGAIIGWVDKRNAVNYDIYSQRINSAGLPQWAANGNIVCGAANNQSALDMKYLGATGTIFSWKDDRTLTIHIFTQILDLSGAIVLPIDGIQLSTGLRSINPNCIKDGIGGAIIAWQDSTSVGWDIKSQKLNSVGAIQWAAGGATVSNAINDQISVTQTTDDTGGAIYIWEDKRNGTDIEIYAHHLFYTGTEIVGINEKNNPSIGISCYPNPISENSIIKIKNNYSNQSCKISIYDAYGNLLIQKAFNSSANFELNNFDFTSGIYFYYLESQDKSINFSGSFISTK
;
A
#
# COMPACT_ATOMS: atom_id res chain seq x y z
N MET A 1 -41.76 12.49 -43.67
CA MET A 1 -40.40 12.04 -43.42
C MET A 1 -39.74 12.95 -42.38
N LYS A 2 -39.88 12.63 -41.11
CA LYS A 2 -39.13 13.23 -39.99
C LYS A 2 -39.27 12.28 -38.82
N LYS A 3 -38.39 11.32 -38.73
CA LYS A 3 -38.12 10.51 -37.53
C LYS A 3 -36.67 10.04 -37.63
N ASN A 4 -35.97 10.09 -36.55
CA ASN A 4 -34.64 9.61 -36.26
C ASN A 4 -33.56 10.71 -36.11
N ILE A 5 -33.61 11.44 -35.00
CA ILE A 5 -32.45 11.98 -34.30
C ILE A 5 -32.87 12.13 -32.83
N LEU A 6 -32.81 11.08 -32.06
CA LEU A 6 -32.91 11.13 -30.60
C LEU A 6 -32.44 9.83 -29.99
N LEU A 7 -31.16 9.50 -30.14
CA LEU A 7 -30.57 8.37 -29.42
C LEU A 7 -29.03 8.41 -29.33
N ILE A 8 -28.40 9.56 -29.11
CA ILE A 8 -26.96 9.64 -28.87
C ILE A 8 -26.64 10.76 -27.86
N PHE A 9 -27.27 10.78 -26.69
CA PHE A 9 -26.91 11.75 -25.64
C PHE A 9 -27.02 11.20 -24.21
N ILE A 10 -26.97 9.90 -23.99
CA ILE A 10 -27.08 9.32 -22.63
C ILE A 10 -25.76 8.69 -22.12
N THR A 11 -24.66 8.73 -22.86
CA THR A 11 -23.42 8.07 -22.44
C THR A 11 -22.28 9.00 -22.00
N LEU A 12 -22.50 10.29 -21.81
CA LEU A 12 -21.41 11.23 -21.48
C LEU A 12 -21.50 11.92 -20.11
N VAL A 13 -22.42 11.54 -19.24
CA VAL A 13 -22.57 12.19 -17.91
C VAL A 13 -22.07 11.33 -16.74
N SER A 14 -21.57 10.11 -16.98
CA SER A 14 -21.14 9.22 -15.90
C SER A 14 -19.66 9.37 -15.45
N ASN A 15 -18.92 10.38 -15.91
CA ASN A 15 -17.46 10.43 -15.72
C ASN A 15 -16.93 11.51 -14.76
N LEU A 16 -17.73 12.09 -13.87
CA LEU A 16 -17.29 13.16 -12.97
C LEU A 16 -17.34 12.84 -11.47
N PHE A 17 -17.73 11.64 -11.09
CA PHE A 17 -17.70 11.21 -9.69
C PHE A 17 -16.48 10.30 -9.44
N SER A 18 -15.91 10.36 -8.24
CA SER A 18 -14.93 9.38 -7.79
C SER A 18 -15.51 7.97 -8.00
N GLN A 19 -14.74 7.06 -8.59
CA GLN A 19 -15.13 5.65 -8.71
C GLN A 19 -14.91 4.92 -7.38
N TRP A 20 -14.20 5.52 -6.40
CA TRP A 20 -14.12 4.93 -5.09
C TRP A 20 -15.53 4.74 -4.53
N ASN A 21 -15.91 3.48 -4.33
CA ASN A 21 -17.17 3.18 -3.66
C ASN A 21 -16.99 3.48 -2.16
N PRO A 22 -17.76 4.43 -1.60
CA PRO A 22 -17.61 4.83 -0.21
C PRO A 22 -18.16 3.80 0.78
N ASN A 23 -18.83 2.77 0.35
CA ASN A 23 -19.38 1.74 1.22
C ASN A 23 -18.38 0.60 1.40
N SER A 24 -17.88 0.42 2.63
CA SER A 24 -16.91 -0.61 2.98
C SER A 24 -17.40 -2.06 2.77
N ALA A 25 -18.72 -2.28 2.64
CA ALA A 25 -19.28 -3.57 2.28
C ALA A 25 -19.23 -3.86 0.76
N PHE A 26 -19.11 -2.82 -0.08
CA PHE A 26 -19.09 -2.96 -1.53
C PHE A 26 -17.71 -2.70 -2.14
N ASN A 27 -16.98 -1.69 -1.67
CA ASN A 27 -15.64 -1.28 -2.14
C ASN A 27 -15.55 -1.12 -3.68
N THR A 28 -14.37 -0.91 -4.23
CA THR A 28 -14.12 -0.78 -5.67
C THR A 28 -13.47 -2.06 -6.19
N GLY A 29 -14.15 -2.79 -7.08
CA GLY A 29 -13.57 -3.94 -7.77
C GLY A 29 -12.51 -3.50 -8.76
N VAL A 30 -11.30 -4.03 -8.66
CA VAL A 30 -10.17 -3.71 -9.53
C VAL A 30 -9.95 -4.80 -10.56
N VAL A 31 -9.97 -6.06 -10.12
CA VAL A 31 -9.86 -7.24 -10.99
C VAL A 31 -10.96 -8.21 -10.59
N ILE A 32 -11.93 -8.36 -11.48
CA ILE A 32 -13.08 -9.25 -11.32
C ILE A 32 -13.02 -10.25 -12.46
N GLN A 33 -12.28 -11.33 -12.26
CA GLN A 33 -12.05 -12.36 -13.27
C GLN A 33 -12.19 -13.75 -12.67
N PRO A 34 -12.71 -14.73 -13.43
CA PRO A 34 -12.69 -16.12 -13.02
C PRO A 34 -11.27 -16.60 -12.68
N LYS A 35 -11.17 -17.52 -11.75
CA LYS A 35 -9.93 -17.99 -11.14
C LYS A 35 -9.31 -16.94 -10.23
N SER A 36 -8.40 -17.40 -9.41
CA SER A 36 -7.86 -16.58 -8.33
C SER A 36 -6.77 -15.62 -8.81
N GLN A 37 -6.79 -14.40 -8.27
CA GLN A 37 -5.73 -13.40 -8.35
C GLN A 37 -5.13 -13.23 -6.95
N GLN A 38 -3.82 -13.44 -6.81
CA GLN A 38 -3.15 -13.59 -5.50
C GLN A 38 -1.80 -12.87 -5.46
N ASN A 39 -1.20 -12.80 -4.28
CA ASN A 39 0.13 -12.25 -4.08
C ASN A 39 0.25 -10.82 -4.61
N ILE A 40 -0.61 -9.95 -4.10
CA ILE A 40 -0.74 -8.56 -4.54
C ILE A 40 0.36 -7.71 -3.92
N HIS A 41 1.01 -6.91 -4.74
CA HIS A 41 1.92 -5.85 -4.30
C HIS A 41 1.51 -4.50 -4.90
N ALA A 42 1.72 -3.42 -4.15
CA ALA A 42 1.34 -2.07 -4.56
C ALA A 42 2.42 -1.04 -4.23
N ILE A 43 2.55 -0.05 -5.10
CA ILE A 43 3.36 1.15 -4.88
C ILE A 43 2.57 2.40 -5.23
N SER A 44 2.95 3.56 -4.66
CA SER A 44 2.41 4.86 -5.09
C SER A 44 2.78 5.14 -6.55
N ASP A 45 1.84 5.72 -7.30
CA ASP A 45 2.08 6.18 -8.67
C ASP A 45 2.62 7.61 -8.74
N THR A 46 2.99 8.21 -7.59
CA THR A 46 3.41 9.60 -7.39
C THR A 46 2.38 10.66 -7.81
N LYS A 47 1.14 10.24 -8.10
CA LYS A 47 0.01 11.11 -8.49
C LYS A 47 -1.24 10.83 -7.65
N LYS A 48 -1.03 10.41 -6.40
CA LYS A 48 -2.08 10.05 -5.42
C LYS A 48 -2.91 8.83 -5.83
N GLY A 49 -2.42 8.03 -6.77
CA GLY A 49 -2.92 6.73 -7.18
C GLY A 49 -1.91 5.64 -6.84
N CYS A 50 -2.10 4.44 -7.41
CA CYS A 50 -1.19 3.33 -7.21
C CYS A 50 -1.00 2.49 -8.48
N VAL A 51 0.13 1.76 -8.52
CA VAL A 51 0.36 0.65 -9.44
C VAL A 51 0.36 -0.61 -8.62
N ILE A 52 -0.40 -1.60 -9.05
CA ILE A 52 -0.50 -2.92 -8.43
C ILE A 52 -0.06 -4.01 -9.40
N THR A 53 0.51 -5.08 -8.87
CA THR A 53 0.86 -6.31 -9.59
C THR A 53 0.38 -7.52 -8.81
N TRP A 54 0.09 -8.63 -9.50
CA TRP A 54 -0.41 -9.86 -8.89
C TRP A 54 -0.06 -11.10 -9.71
N ASP A 55 -0.13 -12.25 -9.07
CA ASP A 55 -0.09 -13.57 -9.70
C ASP A 55 -1.52 -13.93 -10.14
N ASP A 56 -1.74 -14.18 -11.43
CA ASP A 56 -3.05 -14.32 -12.05
C ASP A 56 -3.27 -15.72 -12.61
N ASN A 57 -4.34 -16.37 -12.18
CA ASN A 57 -4.67 -17.72 -12.59
C ASN A 57 -5.74 -17.80 -13.70
N ARG A 58 -6.14 -16.67 -14.34
CA ARG A 58 -7.19 -16.68 -15.36
C ARG A 58 -6.93 -17.65 -16.52
N ASN A 59 -5.68 -17.92 -16.82
CA ASN A 59 -5.22 -18.81 -17.91
C ASN A 59 -4.76 -20.19 -17.42
N ILE A 60 -5.05 -20.59 -16.19
CA ILE A 60 -4.50 -21.80 -15.54
C ILE A 60 -4.73 -23.12 -16.34
N VAL A 61 -5.74 -23.15 -17.19
CA VAL A 61 -6.04 -24.33 -18.01
C VAL A 61 -5.05 -24.49 -19.19
N THR A 62 -4.44 -23.38 -19.63
CA THR A 62 -3.54 -23.35 -20.78
C THR A 62 -2.08 -23.16 -20.40
N ASN A 63 -1.79 -22.27 -19.45
CA ASN A 63 -0.42 -21.82 -19.18
C ASN A 63 -0.02 -21.81 -17.71
N SER A 64 -0.94 -22.08 -16.77
CA SER A 64 -0.72 -21.87 -15.34
C SER A 64 -0.84 -20.42 -14.86
N THR A 65 0.00 -19.97 -13.94
CA THR A 65 -0.05 -18.64 -13.32
C THR A 65 0.78 -17.66 -14.12
N ASP A 66 0.23 -16.47 -14.37
CA ASP A 66 0.85 -15.36 -15.12
C ASP A 66 1.07 -14.13 -14.21
N ILE A 67 1.82 -13.12 -14.68
CA ILE A 67 1.99 -11.84 -14.00
C ILE A 67 1.20 -10.76 -14.72
N TYR A 68 0.33 -10.07 -13.96
CA TYR A 68 -0.47 -8.94 -14.44
C TYR A 68 -0.24 -7.70 -13.58
N ALA A 69 -0.60 -6.54 -14.13
CA ALA A 69 -0.55 -5.27 -13.41
C ALA A 69 -1.71 -4.35 -13.79
N GLN A 70 -2.07 -3.42 -12.89
CA GLN A 70 -3.04 -2.35 -13.12
C GLN A 70 -2.56 -1.07 -12.46
N ARG A 71 -2.90 0.07 -13.04
CA ARG A 71 -2.76 1.38 -12.42
C ARG A 71 -4.12 1.94 -12.05
N ILE A 72 -4.29 2.32 -10.79
CA ILE A 72 -5.49 2.96 -10.25
C ILE A 72 -5.17 4.44 -10.03
N LYS A 73 -5.99 5.32 -10.60
CA LYS A 73 -5.87 6.77 -10.43
C LYS A 73 -6.35 7.20 -9.03
N SER A 74 -6.00 8.40 -8.60
CA SER A 74 -6.45 8.99 -7.34
C SER A 74 -7.97 8.99 -7.13
N ASN A 75 -8.75 9.00 -8.22
CA ASN A 75 -10.21 8.93 -8.18
C ASN A 75 -10.78 7.51 -8.22
N GLY A 76 -9.96 6.47 -8.16
CA GLY A 76 -10.38 5.06 -8.15
C GLY A 76 -10.59 4.42 -9.54
N PHE A 77 -10.47 5.17 -10.63
CA PHE A 77 -10.57 4.59 -11.97
C PHE A 77 -9.31 3.83 -12.35
N SER A 78 -9.48 2.63 -12.91
CA SER A 78 -8.41 1.92 -13.60
C SER A 78 -7.90 2.78 -14.77
N LYS A 79 -6.58 2.87 -14.91
CA LYS A 79 -5.96 3.66 -15.99
C LYS A 79 -5.72 2.80 -17.22
N TRP A 80 -5.33 1.54 -17.04
CA TRP A 80 -5.03 0.60 -18.11
C TRP A 80 -6.28 -0.22 -18.47
N ALA A 81 -6.11 -1.27 -19.29
CA ALA A 81 -7.22 -2.12 -19.71
C ALA A 81 -7.99 -2.68 -18.50
N THR A 82 -9.28 -2.92 -18.67
CA THR A 82 -10.13 -3.54 -17.65
C THR A 82 -9.54 -4.87 -17.21
N ASN A 83 -9.48 -5.09 -15.88
CA ASN A 83 -8.87 -6.27 -15.26
C ASN A 83 -7.34 -6.41 -15.51
N GLY A 84 -6.65 -5.31 -15.81
CA GLY A 84 -5.20 -5.24 -15.92
C GLY A 84 -4.61 -5.59 -17.27
N ILE A 85 -3.30 -5.34 -17.38
CA ILE A 85 -2.48 -5.66 -18.53
C ILE A 85 -1.54 -6.83 -18.22
N PRO A 86 -1.25 -7.72 -19.18
CA PRO A 86 -0.27 -8.78 -19.00
C PRO A 86 1.16 -8.20 -18.93
N ILE A 87 1.93 -8.67 -17.96
CA ILE A 87 3.36 -8.38 -17.81
C ILE A 87 4.17 -9.55 -18.32
N CYS A 88 3.76 -10.76 -17.98
CA CYS A 88 4.30 -12.02 -18.51
C CYS A 88 3.20 -13.06 -18.59
N THR A 89 3.09 -13.72 -19.77
CA THR A 89 2.14 -14.81 -20.05
C THR A 89 2.83 -15.96 -20.79
N GLU A 90 4.09 -16.22 -20.48
CA GLU A 90 4.85 -17.32 -21.03
C GLU A 90 4.34 -18.67 -20.49
N ILE A 91 4.67 -19.75 -21.22
CA ILE A 91 4.41 -21.12 -20.77
C ILE A 91 5.18 -21.37 -19.46
N GLY A 92 4.55 -22.03 -18.52
CA GLY A 92 5.10 -22.30 -17.20
C GLY A 92 4.53 -21.36 -16.15
N ILE A 93 4.93 -21.55 -14.90
CA ILE A 93 4.42 -20.79 -13.76
C ILE A 93 5.25 -19.52 -13.60
N GLN A 94 4.60 -18.35 -13.63
CA GLN A 94 5.16 -17.08 -13.19
C GLN A 94 4.47 -16.67 -11.88
N LYS A 95 5.24 -16.43 -10.83
CA LYS A 95 4.70 -16.17 -9.48
C LYS A 95 5.66 -15.39 -8.60
N SER A 96 5.26 -15.17 -7.34
CA SER A 96 6.08 -14.46 -6.34
C SER A 96 6.53 -13.09 -6.83
N ASN A 97 5.62 -12.38 -7.51
CA ASN A 97 5.90 -11.06 -8.04
C ASN A 97 6.27 -10.06 -6.93
N ASN A 98 7.00 -9.03 -7.29
CA ASN A 98 7.27 -7.87 -6.43
C ASN A 98 7.47 -6.63 -7.30
N ILE A 99 7.24 -5.42 -6.77
CA ILE A 99 7.22 -4.18 -7.56
C ILE A 99 7.96 -3.05 -6.84
N THR A 100 8.62 -2.21 -7.63
CA THR A 100 9.22 -0.95 -7.16
C THR A 100 9.00 0.18 -8.17
N SER A 101 9.27 1.42 -7.75
CA SER A 101 9.28 2.58 -8.66
C SER A 101 10.36 2.43 -9.73
N GLY A 102 10.02 2.70 -10.97
CA GLY A 102 10.96 2.75 -12.09
C GLY A 102 11.51 4.14 -12.37
N GLY A 103 11.21 5.14 -11.51
CA GLY A 103 11.67 6.51 -11.63
C GLY A 103 10.57 7.56 -11.52
N VAL A 104 10.95 8.82 -11.59
CA VAL A 104 10.06 9.99 -11.45
C VAL A 104 9.04 10.16 -12.58
N ASP A 105 9.18 9.42 -13.67
CA ASP A 105 8.27 9.40 -14.83
C ASP A 105 6.97 8.62 -14.57
N GLY A 106 6.85 8.00 -13.38
CA GLY A 106 5.72 7.15 -12.99
C GLY A 106 5.77 5.77 -13.65
N SER A 107 6.93 5.33 -14.12
CA SER A 107 7.19 3.94 -14.51
C SER A 107 7.35 3.06 -13.28
N SER A 108 7.21 1.74 -13.48
CA SER A 108 7.36 0.73 -12.42
C SER A 108 8.19 -0.44 -12.93
N ILE A 109 8.90 -1.11 -12.01
CA ILE A 109 9.67 -2.31 -12.32
C ILE A 109 9.12 -3.45 -11.48
N ILE A 110 8.77 -4.56 -12.15
CA ILE A 110 8.21 -5.77 -11.56
C ILE A 110 9.21 -6.89 -11.74
N THR A 111 9.45 -7.71 -10.72
CA THR A 111 10.26 -8.92 -10.76
C THR A 111 9.42 -10.13 -10.34
N TRP A 112 9.78 -11.34 -10.80
CA TRP A 112 9.07 -12.58 -10.48
C TRP A 112 9.95 -13.82 -10.62
N GLU A 113 9.47 -14.94 -10.06
CA GLU A 113 9.95 -16.28 -10.34
C GLU A 113 9.31 -16.78 -11.63
N ASP A 114 10.10 -17.32 -12.55
CA ASP A 114 9.65 -17.76 -13.87
C ASP A 114 10.04 -19.21 -14.14
N GLY A 115 9.06 -20.06 -14.35
CA GLY A 115 9.23 -21.49 -14.56
C GLY A 115 9.32 -21.94 -16.03
N ARG A 116 9.45 -21.01 -16.99
CA ARG A 116 9.44 -21.33 -18.44
C ARG A 116 10.57 -22.27 -18.89
N SER A 117 11.68 -22.27 -18.18
CA SER A 117 12.88 -23.09 -18.49
C SER A 117 12.83 -24.51 -17.89
N GLY A 118 11.86 -24.80 -17.00
CA GLY A 118 11.74 -26.06 -16.27
C GLY A 118 12.26 -26.00 -14.83
N ASN A 119 13.05 -25.00 -14.48
CA ASN A 119 13.35 -24.55 -13.11
C ASN A 119 12.87 -23.10 -12.93
N TYR A 120 12.92 -22.57 -11.72
CA TYR A 120 12.57 -21.16 -11.49
C TYR A 120 13.80 -20.29 -11.69
N ASP A 121 13.67 -19.34 -12.61
CA ASP A 121 14.61 -18.27 -12.90
C ASP A 121 14.07 -16.92 -12.40
N ILE A 122 14.91 -15.88 -12.34
CA ILE A 122 14.47 -14.52 -12.01
C ILE A 122 14.35 -13.68 -13.27
N TYR A 123 13.18 -13.11 -13.46
CA TYR A 123 12.86 -12.17 -14.53
C TYR A 123 12.39 -10.84 -13.97
N ALA A 124 12.48 -9.80 -14.79
CA ALA A 124 11.96 -8.48 -14.47
C ALA A 124 11.41 -7.78 -15.72
N GLN A 125 10.46 -6.84 -15.52
CA GLN A 125 9.89 -6.00 -16.57
C GLN A 125 9.73 -4.59 -16.08
N LYS A 126 10.05 -3.61 -16.91
CA LYS A 126 9.71 -2.20 -16.70
C LYS A 126 8.49 -1.83 -17.53
N ILE A 127 7.54 -1.14 -16.90
CA ILE A 127 6.35 -0.60 -17.56
C ILE A 127 6.32 0.91 -17.39
N ASP A 128 5.91 1.62 -18.43
CA ASP A 128 5.71 3.06 -18.36
C ASP A 128 4.38 3.44 -17.68
N SER A 129 4.19 4.71 -17.44
CA SER A 129 2.96 5.22 -16.82
C SER A 129 1.70 5.00 -17.67
N SER A 130 1.82 4.60 -18.93
CA SER A 130 0.72 4.28 -19.85
C SER A 130 0.42 2.78 -19.91
N GLY A 131 1.28 1.94 -19.33
CA GLY A 131 1.15 0.47 -19.32
C GLY A 131 1.91 -0.23 -20.45
N ASN A 132 2.80 0.46 -21.15
CA ASN A 132 3.64 -0.17 -22.16
C ASN A 132 4.83 -0.87 -21.50
N VAL A 133 5.11 -2.11 -21.91
CA VAL A 133 6.32 -2.85 -21.50
C VAL A 133 7.55 -2.28 -22.21
N LEU A 134 8.65 -2.10 -21.49
CA LEU A 134 9.84 -1.41 -21.98
C LEU A 134 11.06 -2.32 -22.18
N TRP A 135 11.14 -3.48 -21.50
CA TRP A 135 12.29 -4.38 -21.56
C TRP A 135 12.07 -5.64 -22.42
N GLY A 136 11.18 -5.55 -23.40
CA GLY A 136 10.84 -6.64 -24.30
C GLY A 136 9.61 -7.42 -23.84
N THR A 137 9.12 -8.29 -24.72
CA THR A 137 7.94 -9.11 -24.45
C THR A 137 8.26 -10.16 -23.40
N ASN A 138 7.36 -10.34 -22.42
CA ASN A 138 7.47 -11.30 -21.32
C ASN A 138 8.72 -11.15 -20.43
N GLY A 139 9.30 -9.96 -20.40
CA GLY A 139 10.34 -9.57 -19.45
C GLY A 139 11.78 -9.86 -19.85
N LEU A 140 12.68 -9.30 -19.07
CA LEU A 140 14.13 -9.43 -19.16
C LEU A 140 14.61 -10.53 -18.20
N LEU A 141 15.48 -11.40 -18.68
CA LEU A 141 16.17 -12.39 -17.85
C LEU A 141 17.18 -11.71 -16.92
N VAL A 142 17.05 -11.93 -15.61
CA VAL A 142 17.96 -11.42 -14.57
C VAL A 142 18.97 -12.50 -14.15
N CYS A 143 18.48 -13.73 -13.95
CA CYS A 143 19.29 -14.88 -13.57
C CYS A 143 18.65 -16.18 -14.11
N ASN A 144 19.49 -17.09 -14.67
CA ASN A 144 19.08 -18.40 -15.19
C ASN A 144 20.08 -19.49 -14.84
N ARG A 145 20.50 -19.56 -13.59
CA ARG A 145 21.34 -20.68 -13.15
C ARG A 145 20.59 -22.01 -13.27
N VAL A 146 21.30 -23.11 -13.34
CA VAL A 146 20.72 -24.46 -13.56
C VAL A 146 19.84 -24.95 -12.41
N THR A 147 19.81 -24.25 -11.30
CA THR A 147 18.99 -24.55 -10.12
C THR A 147 17.87 -23.52 -9.94
N ASN A 148 17.05 -23.66 -8.90
CA ASN A 148 15.97 -22.70 -8.66
C ASN A 148 16.48 -21.40 -8.02
N GLN A 149 16.01 -20.29 -8.55
CA GLN A 149 16.09 -18.97 -7.96
C GLN A 149 14.68 -18.55 -7.50
N LYS A 150 14.56 -18.12 -6.25
CA LYS A 150 13.25 -17.89 -5.61
C LYS A 150 13.21 -16.64 -4.75
N ASN A 151 11.98 -16.26 -4.37
CA ASN A 151 11.70 -15.16 -3.44
C ASN A 151 12.37 -13.84 -3.82
N PRO A 152 12.22 -13.34 -5.06
CA PRO A 152 12.84 -12.08 -5.44
C PRO A 152 12.25 -10.91 -4.63
N LYS A 153 13.13 -10.02 -4.18
CA LYS A 153 12.77 -8.71 -3.62
C LYS A 153 13.46 -7.62 -4.44
N ILE A 154 12.82 -6.47 -4.54
CA ILE A 154 13.25 -5.41 -5.43
C ILE A 154 13.16 -4.05 -4.75
N VAL A 155 14.16 -3.20 -4.99
CA VAL A 155 14.11 -1.77 -4.67
C VAL A 155 14.55 -0.94 -5.87
N SER A 156 14.12 0.32 -5.93
CA SER A 156 14.63 1.29 -6.93
C SER A 156 16.13 1.51 -6.71
N ASP A 157 16.87 1.77 -7.79
CA ASP A 157 18.27 2.22 -7.71
C ASP A 157 18.40 3.75 -7.74
N ASP A 158 17.27 4.49 -7.60
CA ASP A 158 17.12 5.94 -7.71
C ASP A 158 17.60 6.55 -9.06
N ALA A 159 17.99 5.70 -10.01
CA ALA A 159 18.42 6.08 -11.36
C ALA A 159 17.46 5.56 -12.45
N GLY A 160 16.26 5.14 -12.06
CA GLY A 160 15.23 4.58 -12.95
C GLY A 160 15.42 3.10 -13.28
N GLY A 161 16.40 2.44 -12.68
CA GLY A 161 16.62 1.01 -12.65
C GLY A 161 16.22 0.40 -11.31
N ALA A 162 16.73 -0.82 -11.02
CA ALA A 162 16.42 -1.52 -9.79
C ALA A 162 17.55 -2.45 -9.32
N ILE A 163 17.58 -2.75 -8.02
CA ILE A 163 18.38 -3.80 -7.42
C ILE A 163 17.43 -4.90 -6.96
N ILE A 164 17.71 -6.14 -7.38
CA ILE A 164 16.93 -7.34 -7.08
C ILE A 164 17.79 -8.29 -6.28
N VAL A 165 17.27 -8.85 -5.19
CA VAL A 165 17.87 -9.92 -4.39
C VAL A 165 17.01 -11.17 -4.46
N TRP A 166 17.61 -12.35 -4.40
CA TRP A 166 16.89 -13.62 -4.41
C TRP A 166 17.63 -14.72 -3.64
N GLU A 167 16.94 -15.81 -3.38
CA GLU A 167 17.49 -17.08 -2.90
C GLU A 167 17.90 -17.96 -4.07
N ASP A 168 19.12 -18.46 -4.09
CA ASP A 168 19.68 -19.31 -5.14
C ASP A 168 20.07 -20.69 -4.58
N SER A 169 19.53 -21.77 -5.14
CA SER A 169 19.75 -23.13 -4.62
C SER A 169 20.96 -23.85 -5.25
N ALA A 170 21.99 -23.11 -5.71
CA ALA A 170 23.14 -23.66 -6.44
C ALA A 170 23.99 -24.65 -5.65
N SER A 171 23.95 -24.66 -4.32
CA SER A 171 24.84 -25.43 -3.44
C SER A 171 24.16 -26.49 -2.57
N PHE A 172 22.99 -27.02 -2.93
CA PHE A 172 22.08 -27.83 -2.10
C PHE A 172 21.33 -27.03 -1.04
N TYR A 173 21.84 -25.89 -0.66
CA TYR A 173 21.23 -24.92 0.26
C TYR A 173 20.94 -23.64 -0.50
N PHE A 174 20.10 -22.80 0.06
CA PHE A 174 19.88 -21.48 -0.50
C PHE A 174 20.99 -20.52 -0.07
N ASP A 175 21.57 -19.85 -1.04
CA ASP A 175 22.49 -18.73 -0.92
C ASP A 175 21.78 -17.42 -1.28
N VAL A 176 22.38 -16.26 -0.95
CA VAL A 176 21.82 -14.95 -1.30
C VAL A 176 22.61 -14.33 -2.44
N TYR A 177 21.90 -13.99 -3.52
CA TYR A 177 22.45 -13.32 -4.70
C TYR A 177 21.69 -12.03 -4.99
N ALA A 178 22.35 -11.08 -5.66
CA ALA A 178 21.72 -9.84 -6.10
C ALA A 178 22.21 -9.40 -7.48
N GLN A 179 21.37 -8.61 -8.18
CA GLN A 179 21.67 -8.03 -9.48
C GLN A 179 21.09 -6.61 -9.56
N ARG A 180 21.79 -5.72 -10.25
CA ARG A 180 21.29 -4.40 -10.62
C ARG A 180 20.95 -4.36 -12.11
N ILE A 181 19.81 -3.77 -12.44
CA ILE A 181 19.36 -3.52 -13.80
C ILE A 181 19.19 -2.03 -13.99
N SER A 182 19.77 -1.47 -15.07
CA SER A 182 19.64 -0.06 -15.40
C SER A 182 18.23 0.30 -15.90
N ALA A 183 17.92 1.59 -15.99
CA ALA A 183 16.67 2.08 -16.58
C ALA A 183 16.40 1.56 -18.01
N ALA A 184 17.46 1.26 -18.77
CA ALA A 184 17.38 0.73 -20.14
C ALA A 184 17.23 -0.81 -20.21
N GLY A 185 17.11 -1.52 -19.07
CA GLY A 185 17.02 -2.97 -19.04
C GLY A 185 18.36 -3.68 -19.27
N ILE A 186 19.47 -3.08 -18.89
CA ILE A 186 20.79 -3.68 -19.03
C ILE A 186 21.26 -4.15 -17.66
N VAL A 187 21.61 -5.43 -17.56
CA VAL A 187 22.26 -6.03 -16.39
C VAL A 187 23.59 -5.31 -16.12
N GLN A 188 23.79 -4.85 -14.88
CA GLN A 188 24.92 -3.97 -14.53
C GLN A 188 26.08 -4.70 -13.85
N TRP A 189 25.80 -5.78 -13.13
CA TRP A 189 26.80 -6.54 -12.39
C TRP A 189 27.15 -7.84 -13.11
N LEU A 190 27.83 -8.77 -12.43
CA LEU A 190 28.20 -10.06 -13.01
C LEU A 190 26.98 -10.81 -13.55
N ALA A 191 27.15 -11.50 -14.67
CA ALA A 191 26.10 -12.36 -15.22
C ALA A 191 25.59 -13.34 -14.15
N ASN A 192 24.26 -13.49 -14.07
CA ASN A 192 23.60 -14.29 -13.04
C ASN A 192 23.77 -13.79 -11.59
N GLY A 193 24.17 -12.55 -11.41
CA GLY A 193 24.21 -11.87 -10.13
C GLY A 193 25.53 -12.00 -9.37
N VAL A 194 25.66 -11.15 -8.36
CA VAL A 194 26.77 -11.14 -7.38
C VAL A 194 26.35 -11.95 -6.17
N SER A 195 27.23 -12.85 -5.71
CA SER A 195 27.03 -13.54 -4.44
C SER A 195 27.14 -12.55 -3.28
N ILE A 196 26.06 -12.38 -2.55
CA ILE A 196 25.99 -11.59 -1.30
C ILE A 196 26.45 -12.45 -0.12
N CYS A 197 25.97 -13.69 -0.10
CA CYS A 197 26.38 -14.70 0.86
C CYS A 197 26.27 -16.09 0.25
N ASN A 198 27.34 -16.88 0.38
CA ASN A 198 27.40 -18.30 0.06
C ASN A 198 28.09 -19.10 1.18
N ALA A 199 27.82 -18.72 2.41
CA ALA A 199 28.29 -19.43 3.60
C ALA A 199 27.67 -20.84 3.67
N PRO A 200 28.26 -21.78 4.42
CA PRO A 200 27.67 -23.11 4.60
C PRO A 200 26.23 -23.06 5.12
N ASN A 201 25.42 -24.06 4.73
CA ASN A 201 24.01 -24.20 5.10
C ASN A 201 23.09 -23.10 4.53
N GLN A 202 21.90 -22.92 5.11
CA GLN A 202 20.82 -22.09 4.56
C GLN A 202 21.01 -20.60 4.83
N GLN A 203 20.85 -19.78 3.79
CA GLN A 203 20.62 -18.35 3.86
C GLN A 203 19.27 -18.05 3.20
N GLN A 204 18.30 -17.54 3.95
CA GLN A 204 16.92 -17.43 3.51
C GLN A 204 16.26 -16.11 3.92
N ASN A 205 15.10 -15.85 3.31
CA ASN A 205 14.30 -14.66 3.56
C ASN A 205 15.09 -13.35 3.42
N PRO A 206 15.84 -13.17 2.31
CA PRO A 206 16.54 -11.92 2.09
C PRO A 206 15.55 -10.79 1.89
N THR A 207 15.88 -9.63 2.44
CA THR A 207 15.22 -8.36 2.17
C THR A 207 16.27 -7.28 1.99
N LEU A 208 15.90 -6.17 1.32
CA LEU A 208 16.85 -5.12 1.00
C LEU A 208 16.17 -3.76 1.06
N ASP A 209 17.00 -2.73 1.26
CA ASP A 209 16.61 -1.34 1.04
C ASP A 209 17.78 -0.56 0.46
N ILE A 210 17.51 0.62 -0.08
CA ILE A 210 18.52 1.48 -0.68
C ILE A 210 19.53 1.96 0.37
N ASP A 211 20.79 2.12 -0.05
CA ASP A 211 21.84 2.68 0.80
C ASP A 211 21.99 4.21 0.68
N GLY A 212 21.11 4.86 -0.12
CA GLY A 212 21.16 6.30 -0.40
C GLY A 212 22.30 6.74 -1.33
N LEU A 213 23.09 5.80 -1.89
CA LEU A 213 24.25 6.05 -2.76
C LEU A 213 24.16 5.26 -4.08
N GLY A 214 22.97 4.75 -4.41
CA GLY A 214 22.71 3.93 -5.61
C GLY A 214 23.10 2.46 -5.47
N GLY A 215 23.42 2.02 -4.26
CA GLY A 215 23.58 0.63 -3.84
C GLY A 215 22.45 0.18 -2.92
N ALA A 216 22.66 -0.95 -2.21
CA ALA A 216 21.67 -1.49 -1.28
C ALA A 216 22.34 -2.07 -0.02
N ILE A 217 21.57 -2.08 1.06
CA ILE A 217 21.87 -2.90 2.25
C ILE A 217 20.84 -4.02 2.29
N LEU A 218 21.34 -5.24 2.49
CA LEU A 218 20.56 -6.46 2.50
C LEU A 218 20.67 -7.13 3.86
N THR A 219 19.64 -7.83 4.29
CA THR A 219 19.64 -8.65 5.49
C THR A 219 18.94 -9.97 5.21
N TRP A 220 19.34 -11.03 5.92
CA TRP A 220 18.76 -12.36 5.77
C TRP A 220 18.88 -13.15 7.08
N GLN A 221 18.13 -14.23 7.19
CA GLN A 221 18.33 -15.24 8.22
C GLN A 221 19.33 -16.30 7.73
N ASP A 222 20.32 -16.63 8.57
CA ASP A 222 21.49 -17.41 8.21
C ASP A 222 21.70 -18.59 9.17
N LYS A 223 21.81 -19.79 8.63
CA LYS A 223 22.01 -21.01 9.42
C LYS A 223 23.44 -21.55 9.33
N ARG A 224 24.45 -20.71 9.05
CA ARG A 224 25.84 -21.14 8.90
C ARG A 224 26.42 -21.83 10.13
N SER A 225 25.91 -21.56 11.33
CA SER A 225 26.24 -22.25 12.57
C SER A 225 25.81 -23.72 12.57
N ASN A 226 24.89 -24.13 11.69
CA ASN A 226 24.20 -25.42 11.64
C ASN A 226 23.34 -25.76 12.89
N VAL A 227 23.14 -24.79 13.78
CA VAL A 227 22.35 -24.97 15.02
C VAL A 227 20.99 -24.27 14.84
N ASP A 228 21.00 -22.96 14.68
CA ASP A 228 19.86 -22.09 14.59
C ASP A 228 20.05 -21.01 13.52
N TYR A 229 19.06 -20.17 13.33
CA TYR A 229 19.17 -19.01 12.45
C TYR A 229 19.61 -17.79 13.25
N ASP A 230 20.56 -17.08 12.69
CA ASP A 230 21.07 -15.78 13.11
C ASP A 230 20.65 -14.71 12.09
N ILE A 231 20.79 -13.42 12.42
CA ILE A 231 20.57 -12.32 11.47
C ILE A 231 21.91 -11.77 10.99
N TYR A 232 22.07 -11.74 9.67
CA TYR A 232 23.23 -11.18 8.98
C TYR A 232 22.82 -10.06 8.04
N ALA A 233 23.78 -9.19 7.70
CA ALA A 233 23.59 -8.13 6.73
C ALA A 233 24.84 -7.91 5.87
N GLN A 234 24.65 -7.36 4.67
CA GLN A 234 25.70 -6.99 3.73
C GLN A 234 25.33 -5.70 3.01
N LYS A 235 26.33 -4.92 2.65
CA LYS A 235 26.19 -3.76 1.78
C LYS A 235 26.78 -4.06 0.40
N ILE A 236 26.07 -3.68 -0.66
CA ILE A 236 26.58 -3.72 -2.03
C ILE A 236 26.46 -2.33 -2.64
N ASN A 237 27.51 -1.84 -3.26
CA ASN A 237 27.52 -0.53 -3.88
C ASN A 237 26.93 -0.56 -5.31
N SER A 238 26.75 0.60 -5.92
CA SER A 238 26.20 0.75 -7.26
C SER A 238 26.99 0.02 -8.36
N SER A 239 28.28 -0.31 -8.13
CA SER A 239 29.14 -1.05 -9.07
C SER A 239 29.13 -2.56 -8.83
N GLY A 240 28.38 -3.08 -7.85
CA GLY A 240 28.28 -4.51 -7.54
C GLY A 240 29.41 -5.03 -6.64
N VAL A 241 30.10 -4.14 -5.93
CA VAL A 241 31.14 -4.53 -4.96
C VAL A 241 30.51 -4.61 -3.56
N VAL A 242 30.66 -5.76 -2.91
CA VAL A 242 30.27 -5.95 -1.51
C VAL A 242 31.15 -5.09 -0.61
N GLY A 243 30.54 -4.35 0.30
CA GLY A 243 31.20 -3.29 1.07
C GLY A 243 31.65 -3.70 2.46
N TRP A 244 31.09 -4.76 3.04
CA TRP A 244 31.41 -5.25 4.38
C TRP A 244 32.18 -6.59 4.31
N ALA A 245 32.29 -7.29 5.44
CA ALA A 245 33.01 -8.57 5.50
C ALA A 245 32.43 -9.60 4.49
N VAL A 246 33.29 -10.50 4.01
CA VAL A 246 32.87 -11.61 3.14
C VAL A 246 31.75 -12.40 3.81
N ASN A 247 30.68 -12.69 3.05
CA ASN A 247 29.48 -13.36 3.55
C ASN A 247 28.70 -12.58 4.63
N GLY A 248 28.91 -11.25 4.72
CA GLY A 248 28.15 -10.38 5.60
C GLY A 248 28.68 -10.23 7.02
N ILE A 249 28.12 -9.25 7.72
CA ILE A 249 28.38 -8.98 9.14
C ILE A 249 27.27 -9.58 9.99
N ILE A 250 27.59 -9.91 11.24
CA ILE A 250 26.59 -10.33 12.23
C ILE A 250 25.79 -9.11 12.69
N VAL A 251 24.47 -9.18 12.59
CA VAL A 251 23.53 -8.25 13.20
C VAL A 251 23.06 -8.75 14.56
N CYS A 252 22.72 -10.04 14.62
CA CYS A 252 22.39 -10.76 15.83
C CYS A 252 22.79 -12.23 15.72
N ASN A 253 23.49 -12.76 16.74
CA ASN A 253 23.80 -14.17 16.93
C ASN A 253 23.53 -14.61 18.37
N ALA A 254 22.44 -14.14 18.95
CA ALA A 254 21.98 -14.58 20.25
C ALA A 254 21.59 -16.07 20.20
N VAL A 255 21.61 -16.73 21.37
CA VAL A 255 21.19 -18.15 21.46
C VAL A 255 19.79 -18.36 20.91
N ASN A 256 19.52 -19.52 20.35
CA ASN A 256 18.29 -19.89 19.66
C ASN A 256 18.03 -19.04 18.39
N THR A 257 16.87 -19.22 17.79
CA THR A 257 16.56 -18.71 16.43
C THR A 257 16.22 -17.23 16.43
N GLN A 258 16.82 -16.48 15.49
CA GLN A 258 16.40 -15.18 15.01
C GLN A 258 15.96 -15.31 13.55
N SER A 259 14.80 -14.77 13.19
CA SER A 259 14.19 -15.01 11.87
C SER A 259 13.35 -13.86 11.35
N ASN A 260 12.98 -13.96 10.07
CA ASN A 260 12.10 -13.02 9.38
C ASN A 260 12.55 -11.55 9.50
N PRO A 261 13.78 -11.22 9.11
CA PRO A 261 14.26 -9.85 9.20
C PRO A 261 13.46 -8.91 8.31
N ARG A 262 13.37 -7.67 8.74
CA ARG A 262 12.90 -6.50 7.98
C ARG A 262 13.98 -5.44 8.00
N ILE A 263 14.03 -4.61 6.98
CA ILE A 263 15.01 -3.55 6.85
C ILE A 263 14.37 -2.25 6.39
N GLU A 264 14.84 -1.15 6.95
CA GLU A 264 14.51 0.23 6.53
C GLU A 264 15.81 1.05 6.53
N PRO A 265 15.95 2.09 5.69
CA PRO A 265 17.11 2.97 5.73
C PRO A 265 17.14 3.75 7.06
N ASP A 266 18.33 4.09 7.56
CA ASP A 266 18.48 4.87 8.80
C ASP A 266 18.58 6.39 8.56
N GLY A 267 18.45 6.83 7.30
CA GLY A 267 18.61 8.23 6.87
C GLY A 267 20.05 8.73 6.82
N THR A 268 21.06 7.87 7.11
CA THR A 268 22.49 8.22 7.12
C THR A 268 23.37 7.20 6.39
N ASN A 269 22.82 6.58 5.32
CA ASN A 269 23.43 5.53 4.50
C ASN A 269 23.72 4.22 5.25
N GLY A 270 23.10 4.02 6.40
CA GLY A 270 23.00 2.80 7.18
C GLY A 270 21.62 2.19 7.10
N ALA A 271 21.31 1.25 8.01
CA ALA A 271 20.02 0.57 8.05
C ALA A 271 19.56 0.32 9.49
N ILE A 272 18.25 0.22 9.66
CA ILE A 272 17.57 -0.30 10.84
C ILE A 272 16.98 -1.65 10.46
N ILE A 273 17.35 -2.70 11.19
CA ILE A 273 16.95 -4.07 10.94
C ILE A 273 16.14 -4.55 12.15
N GLY A 274 14.94 -5.05 11.91
CA GLY A 274 14.07 -5.64 12.93
C GLY A 274 13.86 -7.13 12.64
N TRP A 275 13.70 -7.96 13.67
CA TRP A 275 13.49 -9.41 13.52
C TRP A 275 12.65 -10.00 14.63
N VAL A 276 12.23 -11.25 14.43
CA VAL A 276 11.57 -12.09 15.40
C VAL A 276 12.64 -12.96 16.09
N ASP A 277 12.69 -12.94 17.42
CA ASP A 277 13.79 -13.47 18.24
C ASP A 277 13.29 -14.46 19.30
N LYS A 278 13.91 -15.62 19.37
CA LYS A 278 13.58 -16.67 20.35
C LYS A 278 14.64 -16.85 21.44
N ARG A 279 15.51 -15.86 21.67
CA ARG A 279 16.67 -15.99 22.60
C ARG A 279 16.30 -16.41 24.01
N ASN A 280 15.09 -16.14 24.47
CA ASN A 280 14.59 -16.56 25.77
C ASN A 280 14.15 -18.05 25.84
N ALA A 281 14.21 -18.79 24.71
CA ALA A 281 13.83 -20.19 24.51
C ALA A 281 12.32 -20.51 24.74
N VAL A 282 11.51 -19.57 25.20
CA VAL A 282 10.10 -19.77 25.58
C VAL A 282 9.17 -19.28 24.47
N ASN A 283 9.29 -18.02 24.11
CA ASN A 283 8.43 -17.35 23.16
C ASN A 283 9.25 -16.52 22.15
N TYR A 284 8.58 -15.99 21.15
CA TYR A 284 9.16 -15.07 20.19
C TYR A 284 8.90 -13.63 20.63
N ASP A 285 9.95 -12.81 20.66
CA ASP A 285 9.95 -11.39 20.95
C ASP A 285 10.34 -10.58 19.69
N ILE A 286 10.21 -9.26 19.73
CA ILE A 286 10.67 -8.37 18.64
C ILE A 286 11.93 -7.63 19.11
N TYR A 287 12.98 -7.72 18.31
CA TYR A 287 14.24 -7.00 18.49
C TYR A 287 14.60 -6.18 17.25
N SER A 288 15.48 -5.20 17.43
CA SER A 288 15.98 -4.39 16.33
C SER A 288 17.40 -3.90 16.60
N GLN A 289 18.17 -3.66 15.53
CA GLN A 289 19.52 -3.09 15.55
C GLN A 289 19.65 -2.01 14.47
N ARG A 290 20.37 -0.96 14.78
CA ARG A 290 20.81 0.02 13.80
C ARG A 290 22.25 -0.24 13.40
N ILE A 291 22.51 -0.36 12.10
CA ILE A 291 23.85 -0.55 11.51
C ILE A 291 24.20 0.72 10.73
N ASN A 292 25.36 1.31 10.99
CA ASN A 292 25.83 2.47 10.23
C ASN A 292 26.39 2.08 8.84
N SER A 293 26.75 3.06 8.02
CA SER A 293 27.27 2.88 6.67
C SER A 293 28.57 2.04 6.60
N ALA A 294 29.32 1.93 7.69
CA ALA A 294 30.55 1.12 7.81
C ALA A 294 30.27 -0.32 8.29
N GLY A 295 29.01 -0.68 8.55
CA GLY A 295 28.65 -2.02 9.04
C GLY A 295 28.79 -2.20 10.55
N LEU A 296 28.89 -1.11 11.32
CA LEU A 296 29.02 -1.17 12.77
C LEU A 296 27.68 -1.01 13.47
N PRO A 297 27.34 -1.90 14.43
CA PRO A 297 26.11 -1.76 15.23
C PRO A 297 26.17 -0.47 16.08
N GLN A 298 25.04 0.21 16.16
CA GLN A 298 24.91 1.49 16.86
C GLN A 298 24.19 1.35 18.20
N TRP A 299 23.46 0.27 18.41
CA TRP A 299 22.74 -0.03 19.66
C TRP A 299 23.44 -1.18 20.41
N ALA A 300 22.79 -1.72 21.44
CA ALA A 300 23.37 -2.81 22.25
C ALA A 300 23.74 -4.03 21.39
N ALA A 301 24.73 -4.80 21.82
CA ALA A 301 25.10 -6.06 21.17
C ALA A 301 23.87 -6.97 21.04
N ASN A 302 23.69 -7.57 19.85
CA ASN A 302 22.53 -8.38 19.51
C ASN A 302 21.18 -7.62 19.53
N GLY A 303 21.20 -6.28 19.43
CA GLY A 303 20.02 -5.42 19.26
C GLY A 303 19.29 -5.03 20.55
N ASN A 304 18.45 -4.00 20.42
CA ASN A 304 17.55 -3.53 21.46
C ASN A 304 16.21 -4.24 21.36
N ILE A 305 15.58 -4.46 22.50
CA ILE A 305 14.23 -5.01 22.56
C ILE A 305 13.21 -3.96 22.11
N VAL A 306 12.29 -4.36 21.23
CA VAL A 306 11.15 -3.57 20.79
C VAL A 306 9.91 -3.99 21.59
N CYS A 307 9.74 -5.30 21.77
CA CYS A 307 8.69 -5.90 22.60
C CYS A 307 9.18 -7.23 23.16
N GLY A 308 9.04 -7.43 24.49
CA GLY A 308 9.35 -8.65 25.21
C GLY A 308 8.18 -9.11 26.08
N ALA A 309 6.97 -8.85 25.68
CA ALA A 309 5.76 -9.27 26.39
C ALA A 309 5.64 -10.80 26.41
N ALA A 310 4.83 -11.32 27.35
CA ALA A 310 4.54 -12.76 27.43
C ALA A 310 3.94 -13.30 26.12
N ASN A 311 4.12 -14.59 25.85
CA ASN A 311 3.72 -15.27 24.62
C ASN A 311 4.41 -14.73 23.35
N ASN A 312 3.86 -15.04 22.16
CA ASN A 312 4.59 -14.78 20.92
C ASN A 312 4.24 -13.41 20.32
N GLN A 313 5.27 -12.72 19.85
CA GLN A 313 5.19 -11.60 18.93
C GLN A 313 5.76 -12.04 17.58
N SER A 314 5.03 -11.80 16.49
CA SER A 314 5.40 -12.29 15.15
C SER A 314 4.78 -11.44 14.04
N ALA A 315 5.02 -11.79 12.78
CA ALA A 315 4.54 -11.04 11.63
C ALA A 315 4.90 -9.55 11.71
N LEU A 316 6.19 -9.27 11.97
CA LEU A 316 6.73 -7.92 12.07
C LEU A 316 6.66 -7.19 10.73
N ASP A 317 6.20 -5.96 10.76
CA ASP A 317 6.41 -4.95 9.72
C ASP A 317 6.89 -3.63 10.33
N MET A 318 7.61 -2.81 9.56
CA MET A 318 8.25 -1.61 10.11
C MET A 318 8.42 -0.53 9.04
N LYS A 319 8.51 0.75 9.50
CA LYS A 319 8.81 1.90 8.63
C LYS A 319 9.64 2.95 9.35
N TYR A 320 10.65 3.46 8.67
CA TYR A 320 11.45 4.59 9.12
C TYR A 320 10.69 5.91 8.96
N LEU A 321 10.46 6.63 10.05
CA LEU A 321 9.70 7.89 10.11
C LEU A 321 10.58 9.16 10.13
N GLY A 322 11.84 9.05 9.72
CA GLY A 322 12.77 10.18 9.77
C GLY A 322 13.27 10.47 11.18
N ALA A 323 13.28 11.73 11.58
CA ALA A 323 13.82 12.16 12.88
C ALA A 323 13.12 11.55 14.11
N THR A 324 11.87 11.10 13.96
CA THR A 324 11.13 10.40 15.02
C THR A 324 11.70 9.01 15.33
N GLY A 325 12.37 8.37 14.37
CA GLY A 325 12.87 7.01 14.49
C GLY A 325 12.15 6.03 13.59
N THR A 326 11.94 4.81 14.08
CA THR A 326 11.29 3.73 13.33
C THR A 326 10.09 3.19 14.09
N ILE A 327 8.96 3.07 13.39
CA ILE A 327 7.77 2.40 13.89
C ILE A 327 7.83 0.91 13.53
N PHE A 328 7.44 0.08 14.47
CA PHE A 328 7.32 -1.37 14.37
C PHE A 328 5.88 -1.76 14.66
N SER A 329 5.32 -2.67 13.90
CA SER A 329 3.98 -3.23 14.12
C SER A 329 4.03 -4.74 14.01
N TRP A 330 3.36 -5.45 14.89
CA TRP A 330 3.42 -6.89 14.95
C TRP A 330 2.09 -7.51 15.41
N LYS A 331 1.96 -8.80 15.15
CA LYS A 331 0.93 -9.65 15.72
C LYS A 331 1.39 -10.07 17.12
N ASP A 332 0.55 -9.90 18.12
CA ASP A 332 0.84 -10.13 19.53
C ASP A 332 -0.16 -11.10 20.17
N ASP A 333 0.36 -12.15 20.77
CA ASP A 333 -0.42 -13.23 21.39
C ASP A 333 -0.41 -13.10 22.94
N ARG A 334 0.00 -11.93 23.53
CA ARG A 334 0.14 -11.78 25.00
C ARG A 334 -1.12 -11.98 25.80
N THR A 335 -2.29 -11.90 25.16
CA THR A 335 -3.61 -12.14 25.75
C THR A 335 -4.24 -13.40 25.16
N LEU A 336 -5.42 -13.80 25.63
CA LEU A 336 -6.20 -14.90 25.05
C LEU A 336 -6.69 -14.60 23.61
N THR A 337 -6.69 -13.34 23.24
CA THR A 337 -7.00 -12.84 21.91
C THR A 337 -5.72 -12.34 21.24
N ILE A 338 -5.69 -12.35 19.90
CA ILE A 338 -4.54 -11.92 19.10
C ILE A 338 -4.78 -10.53 18.58
N HIS A 339 -3.86 -9.59 18.86
CA HIS A 339 -4.02 -8.20 18.49
C HIS A 339 -2.81 -7.66 17.72
N ILE A 340 -3.01 -6.52 17.04
CA ILE A 340 -1.93 -5.74 16.47
C ILE A 340 -1.46 -4.72 17.50
N PHE A 341 -0.16 -4.73 17.75
CA PHE A 341 0.55 -3.77 18.58
C PHE A 341 1.56 -2.98 17.76
N THR A 342 1.96 -1.84 18.28
CA THR A 342 2.99 -0.99 17.67
C THR A 342 3.88 -0.35 18.72
N GLN A 343 5.15 -0.13 18.35
CA GLN A 343 6.17 0.56 19.14
C GLN A 343 6.99 1.47 18.23
N ILE A 344 7.57 2.53 18.78
CA ILE A 344 8.56 3.38 18.11
C ILE A 344 9.86 3.31 18.88
N LEU A 345 10.97 3.06 18.19
CA LEU A 345 12.32 3.32 18.69
C LEU A 345 12.84 4.58 18.01
N ASP A 346 13.38 5.50 18.81
CA ASP A 346 14.09 6.68 18.30
C ASP A 346 15.45 6.29 17.67
N LEU A 347 16.17 7.25 17.11
CA LEU A 347 17.46 7.00 16.46
C LEU A 347 18.57 6.53 17.42
N SER A 348 18.39 6.73 18.74
CA SER A 348 19.28 6.19 19.78
C SER A 348 18.93 4.75 20.16
N GLY A 349 17.79 4.23 19.70
CA GLY A 349 17.25 2.93 20.07
C GLY A 349 16.44 2.94 21.36
N ALA A 350 16.04 4.11 21.85
CA ALA A 350 15.17 4.23 23.02
C ALA A 350 13.69 4.06 22.66
N ILE A 351 12.95 3.40 23.54
CA ILE A 351 11.48 3.21 23.43
C ILE A 351 10.76 4.55 23.57
N VAL A 352 9.88 4.88 22.63
CA VAL A 352 9.08 6.15 22.63
C VAL A 352 7.68 5.93 23.21
N LEU A 353 7.00 4.84 22.84
CA LEU A 353 5.68 4.49 23.37
C LEU A 353 5.82 3.71 24.69
N PRO A 354 4.74 3.42 25.43
CA PRO A 354 4.80 2.59 26.63
C PRO A 354 5.55 1.27 26.39
N ILE A 355 6.15 0.71 27.45
CA ILE A 355 6.85 -0.58 27.38
C ILE A 355 5.96 -1.62 26.69
N ASP A 356 6.58 -2.43 25.80
CA ASP A 356 5.91 -3.44 24.99
C ASP A 356 4.84 -2.92 24.02
N GLY A 357 4.82 -1.59 23.76
CA GLY A 357 4.00 -0.97 22.75
C GLY A 357 2.55 -0.72 23.16
N ILE A 358 1.79 -0.14 22.21
CA ILE A 358 0.34 0.13 22.36
C ILE A 358 -0.46 -0.77 21.43
N GLN A 359 -1.64 -1.19 21.88
CA GLN A 359 -2.58 -1.99 21.11
C GLN A 359 -3.34 -1.10 20.11
N LEU A 360 -3.43 -1.55 18.85
CA LEU A 360 -4.17 -0.87 17.78
C LEU A 360 -5.53 -1.49 17.50
N SER A 361 -5.61 -2.82 17.51
CA SER A 361 -6.82 -3.57 17.17
C SER A 361 -7.60 -4.01 18.40
N THR A 362 -8.92 -4.16 18.25
CA THR A 362 -9.84 -4.58 19.33
C THR A 362 -10.71 -5.77 18.93
N GLY A 363 -10.51 -6.35 17.74
CA GLY A 363 -11.23 -7.51 17.26
C GLY A 363 -10.91 -8.79 18.03
N LEU A 364 -11.58 -9.89 17.67
CA LEU A 364 -11.35 -11.20 18.31
C LEU A 364 -9.95 -11.74 17.97
N ARG A 365 -9.50 -11.52 16.73
CA ARG A 365 -8.18 -11.91 16.26
C ARG A 365 -7.75 -10.99 15.12
N SER A 366 -6.59 -10.38 15.26
CA SER A 366 -6.02 -9.46 14.27
C SER A 366 -4.63 -9.94 13.87
N ILE A 367 -4.33 -10.01 12.57
CA ILE A 367 -3.10 -10.59 12.04
C ILE A 367 -2.57 -9.79 10.84
N ASN A 368 -1.34 -10.09 10.43
CA ASN A 368 -0.69 -9.60 9.23
C ASN A 368 -0.71 -8.06 9.12
N PRO A 369 -0.11 -7.34 10.07
CA PRO A 369 0.01 -5.89 9.96
C PRO A 369 0.85 -5.52 8.73
N ASN A 370 0.42 -4.46 8.05
CA ASN A 370 1.15 -3.84 6.96
C ASN A 370 1.28 -2.35 7.27
N CYS A 371 2.51 -1.84 7.32
CA CYS A 371 2.82 -0.48 7.76
C CYS A 371 3.34 0.36 6.58
N ILE A 372 2.83 1.58 6.43
CA ILE A 372 3.35 2.59 5.50
C ILE A 372 3.55 3.93 6.20
N LYS A 373 4.37 4.81 5.61
CA LYS A 373 4.40 6.23 5.96
C LYS A 373 3.12 6.89 5.49
N ASP A 374 2.60 7.83 6.28
CA ASP A 374 1.40 8.59 5.90
C ASP A 374 1.68 9.78 4.96
N GLY A 375 2.95 10.03 4.61
CA GLY A 375 3.40 11.15 3.77
C GLY A 375 3.53 12.49 4.51
N ILE A 376 3.12 12.59 5.78
CA ILE A 376 3.17 13.82 6.59
C ILE A 376 3.87 13.63 7.95
N GLY A 377 4.63 12.56 8.09
CA GLY A 377 5.50 12.27 9.24
C GLY A 377 4.96 11.25 10.24
N GLY A 378 3.79 10.69 10.01
CA GLY A 378 3.20 9.59 10.76
C GLY A 378 3.21 8.27 10.00
N ALA A 379 2.42 7.30 10.47
CA ALA A 379 2.27 5.98 9.87
C ALA A 379 0.80 5.56 9.80
N ILE A 380 0.50 4.69 8.82
CA ILE A 380 -0.77 4.01 8.68
C ILE A 380 -0.49 2.50 8.71
N ILE A 381 -1.18 1.78 9.58
CA ILE A 381 -1.06 0.34 9.75
C ILE A 381 -2.40 -0.29 9.40
N ALA A 382 -2.43 -1.20 8.41
CA ALA A 382 -3.58 -2.01 8.06
C ALA A 382 -3.38 -3.44 8.57
N TRP A 383 -4.48 -4.15 8.81
CA TRP A 383 -4.46 -5.55 9.25
C TRP A 383 -5.73 -6.30 8.85
N GLN A 384 -5.67 -7.62 8.95
CA GLN A 384 -6.82 -8.49 8.87
C GLN A 384 -7.43 -8.67 10.27
N ASP A 385 -8.73 -8.47 10.39
CA ASP A 385 -9.48 -8.52 11.65
C ASP A 385 -10.59 -9.58 11.55
N SER A 386 -10.55 -10.63 12.39
CA SER A 386 -11.54 -11.71 12.30
C SER A 386 -12.88 -11.28 12.89
N THR A 387 -13.93 -11.69 12.22
CA THR A 387 -15.33 -11.57 12.65
C THR A 387 -15.96 -12.94 12.80
N SER A 388 -17.24 -13.01 13.11
CA SER A 388 -17.98 -14.27 13.18
C SER A 388 -18.24 -14.91 11.80
N VAL A 389 -18.01 -14.17 10.70
CA VAL A 389 -18.36 -14.58 9.34
C VAL A 389 -17.20 -14.54 8.35
N GLY A 390 -15.99 -14.20 8.78
CA GLY A 390 -14.82 -14.13 7.92
C GLY A 390 -13.78 -13.14 8.43
N TRP A 391 -12.88 -12.73 7.53
CA TRP A 391 -11.85 -11.73 7.79
C TRP A 391 -12.20 -10.41 7.11
N ASP A 392 -12.15 -9.34 7.87
CA ASP A 392 -12.31 -7.95 7.40
C ASP A 392 -10.95 -7.27 7.31
N ILE A 393 -10.90 -6.10 6.66
CA ILE A 393 -9.72 -5.23 6.66
C ILE A 393 -10.00 -3.98 7.50
N LYS A 394 -9.11 -3.72 8.44
CA LYS A 394 -9.09 -2.51 9.27
C LYS A 394 -7.76 -1.78 9.17
N SER A 395 -7.76 -0.53 9.56
CA SER A 395 -6.54 0.29 9.56
C SER A 395 -6.57 1.35 10.65
N GLN A 396 -5.39 1.72 11.14
CA GLN A 396 -5.20 2.79 12.12
C GLN A 396 -4.09 3.73 11.67
N LYS A 397 -4.26 5.02 11.95
CA LYS A 397 -3.25 6.04 11.72
C LYS A 397 -2.65 6.51 13.05
N LEU A 398 -1.33 6.69 13.03
CA LEU A 398 -0.58 7.31 14.12
C LEU A 398 0.13 8.56 13.60
N ASN A 399 0.18 9.60 14.40
CA ASN A 399 1.00 10.77 14.09
C ASN A 399 2.50 10.49 14.36
N SER A 400 3.35 11.49 14.13
CA SER A 400 4.81 11.39 14.30
C SER A 400 5.29 11.04 15.71
N VAL A 401 4.47 11.24 16.74
CA VAL A 401 4.78 10.84 18.13
C VAL A 401 4.07 9.56 18.56
N GLY A 402 3.44 8.86 17.63
CA GLY A 402 2.77 7.57 17.87
C GLY A 402 1.38 7.67 18.49
N ALA A 403 0.77 8.88 18.55
CA ALA A 403 -0.59 9.02 19.04
C ALA A 403 -1.61 8.57 17.98
N ILE A 404 -2.59 7.76 18.41
CA ILE A 404 -3.68 7.23 17.58
C ILE A 404 -4.53 8.41 17.06
N GLN A 405 -4.84 8.40 15.75
CA GLN A 405 -5.55 9.47 15.06
C GLN A 405 -6.99 9.11 14.67
N TRP A 406 -7.26 7.84 14.42
CA TRP A 406 -8.61 7.39 14.02
C TRP A 406 -9.35 6.74 15.20
N ALA A 407 -10.54 6.21 14.96
CA ALA A 407 -11.35 5.58 16.01
C ALA A 407 -10.59 4.43 16.71
N ALA A 408 -10.88 4.20 17.98
CA ALA A 408 -10.34 3.07 18.73
C ALA A 408 -10.69 1.75 18.03
N GLY A 409 -9.69 0.87 17.88
CA GLY A 409 -9.84 -0.39 17.14
C GLY A 409 -9.73 -0.26 15.62
N GLY A 410 -9.44 0.95 15.11
CA GLY A 410 -9.19 1.24 13.70
C GLY A 410 -10.44 1.57 12.89
N ALA A 411 -10.21 2.26 11.75
CA ALA A 411 -11.22 2.49 10.73
C ALA A 411 -11.46 1.21 9.92
N THR A 412 -12.70 0.96 9.52
CA THR A 412 -13.05 -0.17 8.64
C THR A 412 -12.70 0.19 7.20
N VAL A 413 -11.85 -0.63 6.57
CA VAL A 413 -11.50 -0.54 5.15
C VAL A 413 -12.44 -1.41 4.33
N SER A 414 -12.67 -2.65 4.75
CA SER A 414 -13.65 -3.54 4.15
C SER A 414 -14.29 -4.44 5.21
N ASN A 415 -15.61 -4.62 5.08
CA ASN A 415 -16.42 -5.55 5.85
C ASN A 415 -17.42 -6.30 4.94
N ALA A 416 -17.00 -6.62 3.73
CA ALA A 416 -17.79 -7.40 2.81
C ALA A 416 -17.99 -8.83 3.33
N ILE A 417 -18.97 -9.55 2.77
CA ILE A 417 -19.19 -10.96 3.12
C ILE A 417 -17.96 -11.81 2.80
N ASN A 418 -17.76 -12.91 3.54
CA ASN A 418 -16.61 -13.82 3.44
C ASN A 418 -15.26 -13.13 3.75
N ASP A 419 -14.16 -13.71 3.29
CA ASP A 419 -12.81 -13.28 3.67
C ASP A 419 -12.29 -12.13 2.80
N GLN A 420 -11.75 -11.11 3.45
CA GLN A 420 -10.83 -10.13 2.88
C GLN A 420 -9.46 -10.33 3.55
N ILE A 421 -8.46 -10.66 2.75
CA ILE A 421 -7.14 -11.10 3.23
C ILE A 421 -5.99 -10.45 2.45
N SER A 422 -4.76 -10.65 2.92
CA SER A 422 -3.52 -10.23 2.20
C SER A 422 -3.52 -8.75 1.82
N VAL A 423 -3.94 -7.87 2.75
CA VAL A 423 -3.97 -6.44 2.48
C VAL A 423 -2.56 -5.89 2.23
N THR A 424 -2.42 -5.15 1.15
CA THR A 424 -1.31 -4.24 0.88
C THR A 424 -1.86 -2.81 0.77
N GLN A 425 -1.00 -1.81 0.99
CA GLN A 425 -1.42 -0.42 0.94
C GLN A 425 -0.32 0.49 0.46
N THR A 426 -0.69 1.67 0.00
CA THR A 426 0.24 2.74 -0.35
C THR A 426 -0.30 4.10 0.07
N THR A 427 0.59 5.06 0.32
CA THR A 427 0.19 6.43 0.66
C THR A 427 -0.52 7.11 -0.51
N ASP A 428 -1.48 7.98 -0.20
CA ASP A 428 -2.07 8.95 -1.13
C ASP A 428 -1.30 10.28 -1.16
N ASP A 429 -0.17 10.37 -0.43
CA ASP A 429 0.68 11.55 -0.23
C ASP A 429 -0.05 12.76 0.42
N THR A 430 -1.23 12.54 1.01
CA THR A 430 -2.02 13.56 1.70
C THR A 430 -2.39 13.19 3.14
N GLY A 431 -1.80 12.10 3.63
CA GLY A 431 -2.02 11.57 4.97
C GLY A 431 -3.11 10.51 5.06
N GLY A 432 -3.63 10.05 3.93
CA GLY A 432 -4.49 8.90 3.78
C GLY A 432 -3.78 7.72 3.10
N ALA A 433 -4.53 6.67 2.76
CA ALA A 433 -3.99 5.50 2.09
C ALA A 433 -5.00 4.84 1.12
N ILE A 434 -4.44 4.25 0.07
CA ILE A 434 -5.14 3.35 -0.84
C ILE A 434 -4.81 1.92 -0.39
N TYR A 435 -5.84 1.13 -0.13
CA TYR A 435 -5.77 -0.26 0.30
C TYR A 435 -6.16 -1.17 -0.84
N ILE A 436 -5.47 -2.27 -0.99
CA ILE A 436 -5.73 -3.31 -1.98
C ILE A 436 -5.65 -4.66 -1.28
N TRP A 437 -6.56 -5.57 -1.55
CA TRP A 437 -6.61 -6.87 -0.90
C TRP A 437 -7.17 -7.98 -1.79
N GLU A 438 -6.93 -9.19 -1.38
CA GLU A 438 -7.53 -10.42 -1.89
C GLU A 438 -8.91 -10.60 -1.26
N ASP A 439 -9.95 -10.72 -2.08
CA ASP A 439 -11.35 -10.73 -1.66
C ASP A 439 -12.06 -12.01 -2.12
N LYS A 440 -12.73 -12.68 -1.20
CA LYS A 440 -13.49 -13.90 -1.47
C LYS A 440 -15.01 -13.72 -1.40
N ARG A 441 -15.51 -12.48 -1.54
CA ARG A 441 -16.95 -12.19 -1.43
C ARG A 441 -17.83 -12.97 -2.41
N ASN A 442 -17.31 -13.38 -3.57
CA ASN A 442 -18.02 -14.22 -4.53
C ASN A 442 -18.14 -15.70 -4.11
N GLY A 443 -17.42 -16.13 -3.05
CA GLY A 443 -17.47 -17.48 -2.46
C GLY A 443 -16.72 -18.56 -3.26
N THR A 444 -16.13 -18.26 -4.41
CA THR A 444 -15.46 -19.25 -5.29
C THR A 444 -14.02 -18.90 -5.59
N ASP A 445 -13.77 -17.72 -6.10
CA ASP A 445 -12.46 -17.28 -6.57
C ASP A 445 -11.95 -16.12 -5.69
N ILE A 446 -10.66 -15.85 -5.74
CA ILE A 446 -10.06 -14.66 -5.14
C ILE A 446 -10.01 -13.56 -6.19
N GLU A 447 -10.64 -12.44 -5.91
CA GLU A 447 -10.67 -11.24 -6.72
C GLU A 447 -9.88 -10.11 -6.05
N ILE A 448 -9.57 -9.03 -6.77
CA ILE A 448 -8.84 -7.88 -6.21
C ILE A 448 -9.80 -6.71 -6.06
N TYR A 449 -9.91 -6.22 -4.84
CA TYR A 449 -10.64 -5.01 -4.49
C TYR A 449 -9.71 -3.96 -3.92
N ALA A 450 -10.18 -2.71 -3.99
CA ALA A 450 -9.46 -1.58 -3.42
C ALA A 450 -10.42 -0.59 -2.75
N HIS A 451 -9.86 0.20 -1.82
CA HIS A 451 -10.56 1.25 -1.10
C HIS A 451 -9.62 2.38 -0.75
N HIS A 452 -10.13 3.59 -0.58
CA HIS A 452 -9.35 4.75 -0.19
C HIS A 452 -9.90 5.38 1.09
N LEU A 453 -9.09 5.45 2.12
CA LEU A 453 -9.38 6.26 3.31
C LEU A 453 -8.53 7.54 3.31
N PHE A 454 -9.19 8.66 3.53
CA PHE A 454 -8.53 9.96 3.66
C PHE A 454 -7.83 10.10 5.01
N TYR A 455 -7.10 11.19 5.16
CA TYR A 455 -6.34 11.51 6.38
C TYR A 455 -7.19 11.48 7.68
N THR A 456 -8.53 11.64 7.57
CA THR A 456 -9.49 11.57 8.67
C THR A 456 -9.87 10.15 9.09
N GLY A 457 -9.47 9.13 8.33
CA GLY A 457 -9.91 7.75 8.52
C GLY A 457 -11.35 7.51 8.08
N THR A 458 -11.89 8.42 7.31
CA THR A 458 -13.22 8.32 6.72
C THR A 458 -13.09 8.27 5.19
N GLU A 459 -14.06 7.67 4.58
CA GLU A 459 -14.30 7.78 3.15
C GLU A 459 -14.64 9.23 2.80
N ILE A 460 -14.36 9.71 1.59
CA ILE A 460 -15.17 10.81 1.09
C ILE A 460 -16.58 10.23 0.98
N VAL A 461 -17.39 10.52 1.94
CA VAL A 461 -18.83 10.56 1.71
C VAL A 461 -18.97 11.66 0.65
N GLY A 462 -19.12 11.26 -0.60
CA GLY A 462 -19.71 12.14 -1.58
C GLY A 462 -20.93 12.69 -0.86
N ILE A 463 -21.12 14.00 -0.88
CA ILE A 463 -22.15 14.71 -0.09
C ILE A 463 -23.32 13.77 0.10
N ASN A 464 -23.43 13.17 1.30
CA ASN A 464 -24.61 12.37 1.64
C ASN A 464 -25.73 13.39 1.61
N GLU A 465 -26.50 13.38 0.52
CA GLU A 465 -27.85 13.84 0.62
C GLU A 465 -28.47 12.96 1.70
N LYS A 466 -28.46 13.47 2.94
CA LYS A 466 -29.36 12.95 3.95
C LYS A 466 -30.74 13.21 3.36
N ASN A 467 -31.22 12.25 2.59
CA ASN A 467 -32.60 12.17 2.18
C ASN A 467 -33.41 11.99 3.45
N ASN A 468 -33.60 13.11 4.15
CA ASN A 468 -34.72 13.21 5.06
C ASN A 468 -35.92 13.42 4.14
N PRO A 469 -36.81 12.43 3.96
CA PRO A 469 -37.89 12.48 2.97
C PRO A 469 -38.92 13.61 3.25
N SER A 470 -38.76 14.33 4.35
CA SER A 470 -39.60 15.46 4.75
C SER A 470 -39.04 16.84 4.38
N ILE A 471 -37.77 16.94 3.87
CA ILE A 471 -37.14 18.22 3.58
C ILE A 471 -36.48 18.14 2.20
N GLY A 472 -36.95 18.91 1.25
CA GLY A 472 -36.39 18.98 -0.10
C GLY A 472 -35.69 20.31 -0.34
N ILE A 473 -34.44 20.27 -0.79
CA ILE A 473 -33.79 21.41 -1.45
C ILE A 473 -33.70 21.09 -2.94
N SER A 474 -34.02 22.03 -3.76
CA SER A 474 -33.89 21.90 -5.20
C SER A 474 -33.26 23.14 -5.80
N CYS A 475 -32.30 22.93 -6.70
CA CYS A 475 -31.82 23.95 -7.62
C CYS A 475 -32.59 23.80 -8.93
N TYR A 476 -33.30 24.80 -9.36
CA TYR A 476 -34.12 24.75 -10.59
C TYR A 476 -34.16 26.11 -11.31
N PRO A 477 -34.03 26.13 -12.64
CA PRO A 477 -33.58 25.02 -13.49
C PRO A 477 -32.13 24.61 -13.24
N ASN A 478 -31.81 23.36 -13.57
CA ASN A 478 -30.45 22.82 -13.55
C ASN A 478 -30.22 21.97 -14.81
N PRO A 479 -29.35 22.35 -15.74
CA PRO A 479 -28.34 23.44 -15.67
C PRO A 479 -28.93 24.82 -15.44
N ILE A 480 -28.14 25.71 -14.79
CA ILE A 480 -28.60 27.03 -14.41
C ILE A 480 -28.79 27.95 -15.62
N SER A 481 -29.84 28.78 -15.55
CA SER A 481 -30.21 29.83 -16.51
C SER A 481 -30.45 31.15 -15.77
N GLU A 482 -30.91 32.17 -16.48
CA GLU A 482 -31.12 33.53 -15.94
C GLU A 482 -32.07 33.62 -14.73
N ASN A 483 -32.88 32.60 -14.47
CA ASN A 483 -33.85 32.57 -13.37
C ASN A 483 -33.65 31.37 -12.42
N SER A 484 -32.43 30.85 -12.32
CA SER A 484 -32.16 29.69 -11.46
C SER A 484 -32.15 30.06 -9.99
N ILE A 485 -32.82 29.26 -9.19
CA ILE A 485 -32.96 29.45 -7.74
C ILE A 485 -32.63 28.16 -6.97
N ILE A 486 -32.09 28.32 -5.79
CA ILE A 486 -32.04 27.26 -4.77
C ILE A 486 -33.21 27.49 -3.82
N LYS A 487 -34.12 26.53 -3.77
CA LYS A 487 -35.36 26.58 -2.97
C LYS A 487 -35.35 25.51 -1.89
N ILE A 488 -35.69 25.90 -0.66
CA ILE A 488 -35.93 24.98 0.44
C ILE A 488 -37.41 24.64 0.47
N LYS A 489 -37.78 23.37 0.31
CA LYS A 489 -39.16 22.90 0.41
C LYS A 489 -39.50 22.60 1.88
N ASN A 490 -40.45 23.38 2.39
CA ASN A 490 -41.33 23.19 3.56
C ASN A 490 -40.77 23.12 5.01
N ASN A 491 -41.50 23.85 5.87
CA ASN A 491 -41.70 23.81 7.31
C ASN A 491 -40.66 24.47 8.24
N TYR A 492 -39.64 25.12 7.73
CA TYR A 492 -38.80 25.98 8.58
C TYR A 492 -39.23 27.44 8.42
N SER A 493 -40.05 27.90 9.34
CA SER A 493 -40.47 29.30 9.36
C SER A 493 -39.28 30.17 9.82
N ASN A 494 -38.84 31.06 8.94
CA ASN A 494 -38.07 32.26 9.25
C ASN A 494 -36.71 32.06 9.97
N GLN A 495 -35.95 31.03 9.59
CA GLN A 495 -34.58 30.84 10.16
C GLN A 495 -33.53 31.52 9.30
N SER A 496 -32.53 32.14 9.96
CA SER A 496 -31.34 32.62 9.26
C SER A 496 -30.44 31.44 8.87
N CYS A 497 -30.24 31.29 7.58
CA CYS A 497 -29.38 30.26 6.98
C CYS A 497 -28.18 30.93 6.30
N LYS A 498 -27.09 30.18 6.24
CA LYS A 498 -25.89 30.55 5.50
C LYS A 498 -25.71 29.59 4.35
N ILE A 499 -25.56 30.11 3.14
CA ILE A 499 -25.19 29.31 1.96
C ILE A 499 -23.73 29.56 1.59
N SER A 500 -23.00 28.50 1.31
CA SER A 500 -21.64 28.51 0.79
C SER A 500 -21.64 27.78 -0.56
N ILE A 501 -21.05 28.37 -1.61
CA ILE A 501 -20.94 27.77 -2.95
C ILE A 501 -19.46 27.59 -3.28
N TYR A 502 -19.12 26.42 -3.78
CA TYR A 502 -17.76 25.98 -4.10
C TYR A 502 -17.68 25.58 -5.58
N ASP A 503 -16.49 25.76 -6.17
CA ASP A 503 -16.17 25.17 -7.47
C ASP A 503 -15.89 23.67 -7.38
N ALA A 504 -15.63 23.03 -8.50
CA ALA A 504 -15.29 21.60 -8.60
C ALA A 504 -13.98 21.23 -7.90
N TYR A 505 -13.14 22.21 -7.52
CA TYR A 505 -11.88 22.02 -6.82
C TYR A 505 -11.99 22.24 -5.30
N GLY A 506 -13.20 22.62 -4.83
CA GLY A 506 -13.46 22.91 -3.42
C GLY A 506 -13.14 24.34 -2.99
N ASN A 507 -12.81 25.25 -3.91
CA ASN A 507 -12.61 26.66 -3.59
C ASN A 507 -13.92 27.33 -3.28
N LEU A 508 -14.01 28.04 -2.16
CA LEU A 508 -15.19 28.83 -1.78
C LEU A 508 -15.31 30.05 -2.71
N LEU A 509 -16.40 30.11 -3.46
CA LEU A 509 -16.69 31.22 -4.39
C LEU A 509 -17.63 32.25 -3.77
N ILE A 510 -18.67 31.78 -3.07
CA ILE A 510 -19.74 32.60 -2.53
C ILE A 510 -20.08 32.12 -1.14
N GLN A 511 -20.25 33.07 -0.22
CA GLN A 511 -20.81 32.81 1.09
C GLN A 511 -21.78 33.94 1.45
N LYS A 512 -23.06 33.61 1.66
CA LYS A 512 -24.10 34.58 2.00
C LYS A 512 -25.10 34.05 3.02
N ALA A 513 -25.58 34.94 3.87
CA ALA A 513 -26.73 34.68 4.74
C ALA A 513 -28.02 35.00 4.01
N PHE A 514 -29.05 34.16 4.19
CA PHE A 514 -30.41 34.40 3.70
C PHE A 514 -31.44 33.75 4.62
N ASN A 515 -32.69 34.09 4.43
CA ASN A 515 -33.78 33.55 5.24
C ASN A 515 -34.33 32.26 4.61
N SER A 516 -34.56 31.21 5.38
CA SER A 516 -35.06 29.91 4.91
C SER A 516 -36.42 29.96 4.22
N SER A 517 -37.21 31.03 4.44
CA SER A 517 -38.49 31.29 3.74
C SER A 517 -38.32 31.94 2.36
N ALA A 518 -37.12 32.40 2.01
CA ALA A 518 -36.82 33.03 0.72
C ALA A 518 -36.11 32.04 -0.22
N ASN A 519 -36.23 32.30 -1.54
CA ASN A 519 -35.41 31.62 -2.53
C ASN A 519 -34.03 32.27 -2.57
N PHE A 520 -32.96 31.46 -2.73
CA PHE A 520 -31.65 31.97 -3.04
C PHE A 520 -31.46 32.03 -4.55
N GLU A 521 -31.31 33.22 -5.11
CA GLU A 521 -31.20 33.44 -6.55
C GLU A 521 -29.74 33.27 -6.99
N LEU A 522 -29.50 32.44 -8.02
CA LEU A 522 -28.20 32.18 -8.61
C LEU A 522 -27.84 33.12 -9.77
N ASN A 523 -28.83 33.82 -10.33
CA ASN A 523 -28.68 34.75 -11.46
C ASN A 523 -27.83 35.99 -11.16
N ASN A 524 -27.61 36.29 -9.88
CA ASN A 524 -26.80 37.43 -9.43
C ASN A 524 -25.28 37.12 -9.41
N PHE A 525 -24.86 35.97 -9.93
CA PHE A 525 -23.47 35.52 -9.90
C PHE A 525 -23.00 35.04 -11.27
N ASP A 526 -21.75 35.39 -11.62
CA ASP A 526 -21.13 34.94 -12.87
C ASP A 526 -20.44 33.59 -12.66
N PHE A 527 -21.15 32.51 -12.98
CA PHE A 527 -20.58 31.17 -13.01
C PHE A 527 -20.10 30.86 -14.43
N THR A 528 -18.86 30.42 -14.58
CA THR A 528 -18.35 29.85 -15.83
C THR A 528 -18.93 28.44 -16.06
N SER A 529 -18.76 27.89 -17.28
CA SER A 529 -19.16 26.50 -17.56
C SER A 529 -18.50 25.52 -16.58
N GLY A 530 -19.29 24.76 -15.84
CA GLY A 530 -18.77 23.84 -14.84
C GLY A 530 -19.81 23.33 -13.85
N ILE A 531 -19.35 22.47 -12.92
CA ILE A 531 -20.14 21.97 -11.80
C ILE A 531 -19.78 22.76 -10.55
N TYR A 532 -20.81 23.11 -9.79
CA TYR A 532 -20.71 23.84 -8.53
C TYR A 532 -21.43 23.09 -7.43
N PHE A 533 -20.90 23.17 -6.23
CA PHE A 533 -21.47 22.58 -5.03
C PHE A 533 -21.95 23.67 -4.09
N TYR A 534 -23.09 23.47 -3.44
CA TYR A 534 -23.56 24.37 -2.39
C TYR A 534 -23.76 23.63 -1.08
N TYR A 535 -23.47 24.32 -0.01
CA TYR A 535 -23.68 23.88 1.36
C TYR A 535 -24.49 24.92 2.10
N LEU A 536 -25.54 24.47 2.78
CA LEU A 536 -26.50 25.33 3.48
C LEU A 536 -26.61 24.88 4.93
N GLU A 537 -26.42 25.80 5.85
CA GLU A 537 -26.55 25.56 7.28
C GLU A 537 -27.34 26.66 7.99
N SER A 538 -28.15 26.30 9.03
CA SER A 538 -28.75 27.24 9.96
C SER A 538 -27.86 27.46 11.19
N GLN A 539 -28.05 28.58 11.93
CA GLN A 539 -27.29 28.88 13.14
C GLN A 539 -27.42 27.81 14.24
N ASP A 540 -28.59 27.20 14.35
CA ASP A 540 -28.90 26.12 15.31
C ASP A 540 -28.55 24.73 14.79
N LYS A 541 -27.96 24.62 13.58
CA LYS A 541 -27.64 23.38 12.88
C LYS A 541 -28.81 22.43 12.63
N SER A 542 -30.05 22.90 12.80
CA SER A 542 -31.26 22.12 12.48
C SER A 542 -31.46 21.97 10.96
N ILE A 543 -30.92 22.91 10.17
CA ILE A 543 -30.84 22.86 8.71
C ILE A 543 -29.38 22.65 8.33
N ASN A 544 -29.10 21.55 7.65
CA ASN A 544 -27.76 21.20 7.16
C ASN A 544 -27.94 20.39 5.87
N PHE A 545 -27.70 21.02 4.72
CA PHE A 545 -27.91 20.42 3.40
C PHE A 545 -26.83 20.81 2.43
N SER A 546 -26.62 19.93 1.47
CA SER A 546 -25.73 20.18 0.34
C SER A 546 -26.36 19.70 -0.94
N GLY A 547 -25.90 20.22 -2.05
CA GLY A 547 -26.32 19.82 -3.38
C GLY A 547 -25.39 20.38 -4.44
N SER A 548 -25.73 20.14 -5.71
CA SER A 548 -24.92 20.63 -6.84
C SER A 548 -25.81 21.20 -7.94
N PHE A 549 -25.21 22.06 -8.77
CA PHE A 549 -25.80 22.54 -10.00
C PHE A 549 -24.75 22.67 -11.11
N ILE A 550 -25.20 22.73 -12.34
CA ILE A 550 -24.36 22.87 -13.53
C ILE A 550 -24.58 24.26 -14.11
N SER A 551 -23.47 24.97 -14.43
CA SER A 551 -23.51 26.16 -15.29
C SER A 551 -23.02 25.77 -16.68
N THR A 552 -23.69 26.30 -17.70
CA THR A 552 -23.38 26.09 -19.12
C THR A 552 -22.97 27.40 -19.82
N LYS A 553 -22.71 28.47 -19.04
CA LYS A 553 -22.28 29.77 -19.58
C LYS A 553 -20.85 29.71 -20.11
#